data_a24da8cc19980ca2e776894a274d3c4b
#
_entry.id   a24da8cc19980ca2e776894a274d3c4b
#
_cell.length_a   1.000
_cell.length_b   1.000
_cell.length_c   1.000
_cell.angle_alpha   90.00
_cell.angle_beta   90.00
_cell.angle_gamma   90.00
#
_symmetry.space_group_name_H-M   'P 1'
#
loop_
_entity.id
_entity.type
_entity.pdbx_description
1 polymer ?
#
loop_
_entity_poly.entity_id
_entity_poly.type
_entity_poly.pdbx_seq_one_letter_code
_entity_poly.pdbx_strand_id
1 'polypeptide(L)'
;MSILTHRPRRLRKQEFNRSLVRENTLSASDLIYPIFIIEGENTREKIDSMPGIERLSIDQLLIEAKEIVDLKIQAVALFPVISSEKKTEEAEESYNSDGLVQRAVRALKRSFPDLAVITDVALDPFTSHGQDGLIDSNGYVLNDETVDILIKQALSHAEAGADIVAPSDMMDGRIGAIRNALEESGFIHTNILSYAAKYASSFYGPFRDAVGSSGNLGKSDKKTYQMDPGNANEAIREVELDINEGADMVMIKPGLPYLDIVSNVKQTFGVPTFAYHVSGEYAMLKAASQQNWIDEKSTVLETLLCFKRAGADAILTYFAKDAARWIKDS
;
A
#
# COMPACT_ATOMS: atom_id res chain seq x y z
N MET A 1 -34.96 25.02 -37.50
CA MET A 1 -33.84 24.59 -36.65
C MET A 1 -34.35 24.54 -35.21
N SER A 2 -34.23 23.41 -34.53
CA SER A 2 -34.55 23.36 -33.09
C SER A 2 -33.52 24.19 -32.31
N ILE A 3 -34.00 25.09 -31.44
CA ILE A 3 -33.12 25.86 -30.55
C ILE A 3 -32.66 24.93 -29.43
N LEU A 4 -31.35 24.61 -29.37
CA LEU A 4 -30.77 23.83 -28.28
C LEU A 4 -30.67 24.68 -27.02
N THR A 5 -31.49 24.38 -26.02
CA THR A 5 -31.48 25.06 -24.72
C THR A 5 -30.33 24.55 -23.83
N HIS A 6 -30.03 23.23 -23.89
CA HIS A 6 -28.96 22.60 -23.12
C HIS A 6 -27.72 22.33 -24.00
N ARG A 7 -26.60 22.92 -23.63
CA ARG A 7 -25.31 22.71 -24.32
C ARG A 7 -24.18 22.46 -23.33
N PRO A 8 -23.99 21.22 -22.86
CA PRO A 8 -22.91 20.88 -21.90
C PRO A 8 -21.51 21.30 -22.36
N ARG A 9 -21.26 21.42 -23.66
CA ARG A 9 -19.99 21.91 -24.23
C ARG A 9 -19.63 23.33 -23.82
N ARG A 10 -20.59 24.16 -23.33
CA ARG A 10 -20.30 25.52 -22.83
C ARG A 10 -19.28 25.48 -21.69
N LEU A 11 -19.42 24.53 -20.74
CA LEU A 11 -18.52 24.34 -19.61
C LEU A 11 -17.15 23.78 -19.98
N ARG A 12 -17.01 23.21 -21.21
CA ARG A 12 -15.77 22.60 -21.67
C ARG A 12 -14.94 23.53 -22.58
N LYS A 13 -15.51 24.60 -23.10
CA LYS A 13 -14.88 25.43 -24.15
C LYS A 13 -13.65 26.17 -23.66
N GLN A 14 -13.73 26.78 -22.50
CA GLN A 14 -12.67 27.62 -21.94
C GLN A 14 -12.02 26.96 -20.73
N GLU A 15 -10.71 27.21 -20.52
CA GLU A 15 -9.96 26.64 -19.41
C GLU A 15 -10.54 27.04 -18.05
N PHE A 16 -10.86 28.33 -17.86
CA PHE A 16 -11.45 28.79 -16.62
C PHE A 16 -12.77 28.06 -16.27
N ASN A 17 -13.59 27.75 -17.30
CA ASN A 17 -14.83 26.99 -17.08
C ASN A 17 -14.51 25.55 -16.61
N ARG A 18 -13.55 24.86 -17.27
CA ARG A 18 -13.15 23.50 -16.87
C ARG A 18 -12.59 23.49 -15.45
N SER A 19 -11.79 24.49 -15.11
CA SER A 19 -11.21 24.63 -13.76
C SER A 19 -12.26 24.90 -12.69
N LEU A 20 -13.22 25.80 -12.97
CA LEU A 20 -14.29 26.14 -12.01
C LEU A 20 -15.26 25.00 -11.70
N VAL A 21 -15.49 24.11 -12.67
CA VAL A 21 -16.43 22.96 -12.50
C VAL A 21 -15.72 21.64 -12.21
N ARG A 22 -14.41 21.66 -11.98
CA ARG A 22 -13.62 20.46 -11.66
C ARG A 22 -14.00 19.98 -10.25
N GLU A 23 -14.49 18.73 -10.18
CA GLU A 23 -14.97 18.14 -8.93
C GLU A 23 -13.85 17.54 -8.07
N ASN A 24 -12.78 17.04 -8.72
CA ASN A 24 -11.67 16.39 -8.04
C ASN A 24 -10.34 16.98 -8.47
N THR A 25 -9.41 17.08 -7.52
CA THR A 25 -8.03 17.50 -7.75
C THR A 25 -7.07 16.46 -7.18
N LEU A 26 -5.85 16.44 -7.68
CA LEU A 26 -4.75 15.63 -7.18
C LEU A 26 -3.67 16.54 -6.64
N SER A 27 -3.16 16.23 -5.46
CA SER A 27 -2.05 16.94 -4.82
C SER A 27 -0.99 15.97 -4.30
N ALA A 28 0.20 16.46 -3.98
CA ALA A 28 1.26 15.63 -3.41
C ALA A 28 0.86 15.01 -2.05
N SER A 29 -0.02 15.68 -1.29
CA SER A 29 -0.52 15.17 -0.01
C SER A 29 -1.49 13.98 -0.14
N ASP A 30 -2.00 13.70 -1.34
CA ASP A 30 -2.81 12.52 -1.60
C ASP A 30 -1.96 11.26 -1.84
N LEU A 31 -0.63 11.40 -1.93
CA LEU A 31 0.26 10.35 -2.37
C LEU A 31 1.04 9.73 -1.20
N ILE A 32 1.14 8.40 -1.20
CA ILE A 32 1.98 7.61 -0.31
C ILE A 32 3.01 6.88 -1.16
N TYR A 33 4.29 6.97 -0.79
CA TYR A 33 5.35 6.31 -1.57
C TYR A 33 5.76 4.98 -0.93
N PRO A 34 5.58 3.83 -1.63
CA PRO A 34 6.03 2.52 -1.18
C PRO A 34 7.53 2.35 -1.44
N ILE A 35 8.27 1.86 -0.43
CA ILE A 35 9.72 1.69 -0.48
C ILE A 35 10.09 0.26 -0.09
N PHE A 36 10.91 -0.39 -0.91
CA PHE A 36 11.54 -1.67 -0.58
C PHE A 36 12.83 -1.41 0.18
N ILE A 37 12.97 -2.03 1.36
CA ILE A 37 14.16 -1.90 2.20
C ILE A 37 14.92 -3.22 2.29
N ILE A 38 16.26 -3.14 2.27
CA ILE A 38 17.17 -4.28 2.36
C ILE A 38 18.25 -4.05 3.41
N GLU A 39 18.89 -5.12 3.84
CA GLU A 39 20.13 -5.06 4.63
C GLU A 39 21.28 -4.53 3.77
N GLY A 40 22.29 -4.00 4.42
CA GLY A 40 23.50 -3.50 3.78
C GLY A 40 23.82 -2.05 4.12
N GLU A 41 24.85 -1.53 3.48
CA GLU A 41 25.31 -0.16 3.58
C GLU A 41 25.59 0.36 2.16
N ASN A 42 25.19 1.58 1.88
CA ASN A 42 25.33 2.24 0.57
C ASN A 42 24.82 1.38 -0.61
N THR A 43 23.71 0.66 -0.37
CA THR A 43 23.18 -0.31 -1.33
C THR A 43 21.88 0.19 -1.97
N ARG A 44 21.86 0.17 -3.32
CA ARG A 44 20.68 0.37 -4.15
C ARG A 44 20.62 -0.75 -5.18
N GLU A 45 19.56 -1.55 -5.15
CA GLU A 45 19.37 -2.66 -6.08
C GLU A 45 18.16 -2.39 -6.97
N LYS A 46 18.36 -2.41 -8.27
CA LYS A 46 17.27 -2.24 -9.26
C LYS A 46 16.33 -3.43 -9.23
N ILE A 47 15.06 -3.16 -9.52
CA ILE A 47 14.02 -4.18 -9.69
C ILE A 47 13.66 -4.19 -11.17
N ASP A 48 14.05 -5.25 -11.89
CA ASP A 48 13.91 -5.30 -13.34
C ASP A 48 12.45 -5.21 -13.81
N SER A 49 11.53 -5.80 -13.07
CA SER A 49 10.10 -5.76 -13.35
C SER A 49 9.42 -4.43 -12.98
N MET A 50 10.16 -3.51 -12.32
CA MET A 50 9.67 -2.19 -11.88
C MET A 50 10.68 -1.08 -12.24
N PRO A 51 10.80 -0.68 -13.50
CA PRO A 51 11.79 0.29 -13.95
C PRO A 51 11.74 1.60 -13.16
N GLY A 52 12.86 2.03 -12.58
CA GLY A 52 12.97 3.24 -11.76
C GLY A 52 12.72 3.04 -10.27
N ILE A 53 12.33 1.83 -9.84
CA ILE A 53 12.19 1.47 -8.42
C ILE A 53 13.38 0.61 -7.99
N GLU A 54 13.85 0.86 -6.77
CA GLU A 54 15.03 0.19 -6.22
C GLU A 54 14.74 -0.32 -4.80
N ARG A 55 15.49 -1.35 -4.36
CA ARG A 55 15.58 -1.75 -2.97
C ARG A 55 16.69 -0.93 -2.32
N LEU A 56 16.47 -0.42 -1.12
CA LEU A 56 17.34 0.54 -0.47
C LEU A 56 17.83 0.05 0.90
N SER A 57 19.12 0.15 1.16
CA SER A 57 19.63 0.06 2.53
C SER A 57 19.19 1.29 3.36
N ILE A 58 19.24 1.20 4.69
CA ILE A 58 18.69 2.24 5.59
C ILE A 58 19.34 3.62 5.35
N ASP A 59 20.64 3.69 5.08
CA ASP A 59 21.34 4.94 4.76
C ASP A 59 20.82 5.54 3.43
N GLN A 60 20.54 4.71 2.41
CA GLN A 60 19.95 5.14 1.15
C GLN A 60 18.48 5.50 1.29
N LEU A 61 17.74 4.82 2.17
CA LEU A 61 16.37 5.18 2.54
C LEU A 61 16.29 6.62 3.10
N LEU A 62 17.26 7.04 3.92
CA LEU A 62 17.27 8.40 4.46
C LEU A 62 17.52 9.47 3.38
N ILE A 63 18.34 9.16 2.37
CA ILE A 63 18.52 10.04 1.20
C ILE A 63 17.22 10.14 0.40
N GLU A 64 16.56 9.01 0.18
CA GLU A 64 15.26 8.95 -0.52
C GLU A 64 14.16 9.71 0.24
N ALA A 65 14.10 9.55 1.57
CA ALA A 65 13.14 10.23 2.43
C ALA A 65 13.28 11.75 2.38
N LYS A 66 14.51 12.27 2.27
CA LYS A 66 14.73 13.71 2.09
C LYS A 66 14.05 14.23 0.82
N GLU A 67 14.20 13.54 -0.29
CA GLU A 67 13.53 13.92 -1.55
C GLU A 67 12.01 13.87 -1.42
N ILE A 68 11.48 12.83 -0.76
CA ILE A 68 10.04 12.65 -0.53
C ILE A 68 9.47 13.85 0.25
N VAL A 69 10.15 14.28 1.32
CA VAL A 69 9.77 15.46 2.12
C VAL A 69 9.84 16.75 1.28
N ASP A 70 10.90 16.93 0.47
CA ASP A 70 11.06 18.10 -0.41
C ASP A 70 9.94 18.17 -1.48
N LEU A 71 9.40 17.03 -1.88
CA LEU A 71 8.25 16.90 -2.80
C LEU A 71 6.89 17.04 -2.10
N LYS A 72 6.83 17.25 -0.79
CA LYS A 72 5.59 17.39 0.01
C LYS A 72 4.73 16.12 0.05
N ILE A 73 5.29 14.96 -0.20
CA ILE A 73 4.63 13.68 0.05
C ILE A 73 4.63 13.45 1.58
N GLN A 74 3.48 13.08 2.12
CA GLN A 74 3.27 13.06 3.58
C GLN A 74 3.63 11.74 4.25
N ALA A 75 3.66 10.64 3.49
CA ALA A 75 3.84 9.30 4.04
C ALA A 75 4.65 8.38 3.14
N VAL A 76 5.37 7.47 3.78
CA VAL A 76 6.03 6.32 3.13
C VAL A 76 5.50 5.02 3.70
N ALA A 77 5.44 3.97 2.86
CA ALA A 77 5.10 2.62 3.27
C ALA A 77 6.30 1.70 3.07
N LEU A 78 6.73 1.01 4.14
CA LEU A 78 7.94 0.18 4.13
C LEU A 78 7.62 -1.29 3.83
N PHE A 79 8.32 -1.89 2.88
CA PHE A 79 8.26 -3.29 2.51
C PHE A 79 9.65 -3.93 2.60
N PRO A 80 9.89 -4.83 3.58
CA PRO A 80 11.21 -5.41 3.77
C PRO A 80 11.50 -6.53 2.78
N VAL A 81 12.76 -6.63 2.37
CA VAL A 81 13.33 -7.80 1.68
C VAL A 81 14.25 -8.50 2.66
N ILE A 82 13.81 -9.64 3.15
CA ILE A 82 14.52 -10.41 4.17
C ILE A 82 15.34 -11.52 3.51
N SER A 83 16.58 -11.69 3.95
CA SER A 83 17.45 -12.77 3.46
C SER A 83 16.87 -14.14 3.82
N SER A 84 17.09 -15.13 2.97
CA SER A 84 16.57 -16.50 3.16
C SER A 84 17.01 -17.13 4.49
N GLU A 85 18.18 -16.74 5.00
CA GLU A 85 18.75 -17.24 6.26
C GLU A 85 17.98 -16.78 7.50
N LYS A 86 17.24 -15.67 7.40
CA LYS A 86 16.43 -15.11 8.47
C LYS A 86 14.94 -15.49 8.36
N LYS A 87 14.56 -16.20 7.30
CA LYS A 87 13.18 -16.68 7.13
C LYS A 87 13.00 -18.01 7.83
N THR A 88 11.94 -18.12 8.62
CA THR A 88 11.58 -19.34 9.36
C THR A 88 10.13 -19.73 9.09
N GLU A 89 9.67 -20.84 9.63
CA GLU A 89 8.26 -21.24 9.56
C GLU A 89 7.38 -20.36 10.48
N GLU A 90 7.95 -19.90 11.60
CA GLU A 90 7.26 -19.08 12.63
C GLU A 90 7.46 -17.57 12.48
N ALA A 91 8.22 -17.14 11.45
CA ALA A 91 8.42 -15.73 11.09
C ALA A 91 8.94 -14.82 12.24
N GLU A 92 9.82 -15.31 13.14
CA GLU A 92 10.28 -14.57 14.33
C GLU A 92 11.00 -13.26 14.00
N GLU A 93 11.65 -13.16 12.83
CA GLU A 93 12.29 -11.92 12.40
C GLU A 93 11.28 -10.79 12.18
N SER A 94 9.97 -11.08 12.02
CA SER A 94 8.91 -10.08 11.81
C SER A 94 8.72 -9.16 13.03
N TYR A 95 8.94 -9.70 14.24
CA TYR A 95 8.82 -8.96 15.51
C TYR A 95 10.16 -8.79 16.26
N ASN A 96 11.28 -9.05 15.58
CA ASN A 96 12.60 -8.78 16.14
C ASN A 96 12.75 -7.28 16.38
N SER A 97 12.95 -6.88 17.65
CA SER A 97 13.09 -5.47 18.03
C SER A 97 14.26 -4.77 17.34
N ASP A 98 15.28 -5.51 16.89
CA ASP A 98 16.41 -5.01 16.11
C ASP A 98 16.36 -5.45 14.64
N GLY A 99 15.18 -5.85 14.16
CA GLY A 99 14.90 -6.22 12.79
C GLY A 99 15.05 -5.05 11.81
N LEU A 100 15.10 -5.37 10.52
CA LEU A 100 15.29 -4.39 9.46
C LEU A 100 14.21 -3.29 9.47
N VAL A 101 12.92 -3.67 9.61
CA VAL A 101 11.81 -2.71 9.63
C VAL A 101 11.90 -1.79 10.83
N GLN A 102 12.10 -2.35 12.04
CA GLN A 102 12.17 -1.60 13.29
C GLN A 102 13.35 -0.60 13.28
N ARG A 103 14.50 -0.98 12.74
CA ARG A 103 15.65 -0.09 12.56
C ARG A 103 15.38 1.01 11.54
N ALA A 104 14.73 0.68 10.42
CA ALA A 104 14.35 1.65 9.39
C ALA A 104 13.36 2.69 9.92
N VAL A 105 12.32 2.25 10.67
CA VAL A 105 11.35 3.14 11.33
C VAL A 105 12.07 4.10 12.28
N ARG A 106 12.90 3.59 13.19
CA ARG A 106 13.66 4.44 14.13
C ARG A 106 14.56 5.45 13.40
N ALA A 107 15.22 5.04 12.32
CA ALA A 107 16.07 5.92 11.53
C ALA A 107 15.28 7.05 10.86
N LEU A 108 14.14 6.72 10.25
CA LEU A 108 13.24 7.70 9.61
C LEU A 108 12.67 8.67 10.64
N LYS A 109 12.10 8.19 11.74
CA LYS A 109 11.48 9.06 12.77
C LYS A 109 12.50 9.96 13.46
N ARG A 110 13.76 9.53 13.61
CA ARG A 110 14.84 10.37 14.12
C ARG A 110 15.22 11.49 13.15
N SER A 111 15.25 11.20 11.83
CA SER A 111 15.72 12.15 10.82
C SER A 111 14.61 13.02 10.24
N PHE A 112 13.38 12.49 10.17
CA PHE A 112 12.20 13.11 9.57
C PHE A 112 10.96 12.88 10.46
N PRO A 113 10.87 13.52 11.64
CA PRO A 113 9.81 13.24 12.63
C PRO A 113 8.40 13.49 12.08
N ASP A 114 8.23 14.42 11.13
CA ASP A 114 6.95 14.79 10.54
C ASP A 114 6.56 13.93 9.33
N LEU A 115 7.46 13.09 8.81
CA LEU A 115 7.14 12.13 7.75
C LEU A 115 6.42 10.92 8.37
N ALA A 116 5.20 10.67 7.95
CA ALA A 116 4.46 9.50 8.41
C ALA A 116 5.09 8.20 7.88
N VAL A 117 5.31 7.25 8.77
CA VAL A 117 5.85 5.93 8.44
C VAL A 117 4.77 4.89 8.63
N ILE A 118 4.38 4.26 7.51
CA ILE A 118 3.45 3.14 7.45
C ILE A 118 4.26 1.85 7.38
N THR A 119 3.96 0.88 8.21
CA THR A 119 4.60 -0.43 8.17
C THR A 119 3.61 -1.50 7.77
N ASP A 120 3.99 -2.33 6.81
CA ASP A 120 3.23 -3.53 6.44
C ASP A 120 3.27 -4.55 7.57
N VAL A 121 2.09 -5.08 7.96
CA VAL A 121 1.97 -6.14 8.95
C VAL A 121 1.45 -7.38 8.22
N ALA A 122 2.36 -8.25 7.87
CA ALA A 122 2.15 -9.52 7.18
C ALA A 122 3.40 -10.39 7.31
N LEU A 123 3.27 -11.69 7.19
CA LEU A 123 4.36 -12.62 7.46
C LEU A 123 5.08 -13.14 6.22
N ASP A 124 4.55 -12.91 5.01
CA ASP A 124 5.15 -13.45 3.76
C ASP A 124 6.60 -13.01 3.48
N PRO A 125 7.10 -11.82 3.90
CA PRO A 125 8.51 -11.51 3.79
C PRO A 125 9.40 -12.34 4.73
N PHE A 126 8.84 -12.88 5.81
CA PHE A 126 9.55 -13.50 6.93
C PHE A 126 9.39 -15.03 6.98
N THR A 127 8.38 -15.57 6.32
CA THR A 127 8.15 -17.01 6.25
C THR A 127 9.00 -17.69 5.17
N SER A 128 9.50 -18.89 5.46
CA SER A 128 10.28 -19.69 4.51
C SER A 128 9.46 -20.20 3.32
N HIS A 129 8.14 -20.34 3.51
CA HIS A 129 7.18 -20.83 2.50
C HIS A 129 6.45 -19.69 1.75
N GLY A 130 6.60 -18.40 2.15
CA GLY A 130 6.07 -17.23 1.44
C GLY A 130 4.55 -17.00 1.59
N GLN A 131 3.87 -17.66 2.51
CA GLN A 131 2.48 -17.35 2.88
C GLN A 131 2.43 -16.19 3.87
N ASP A 132 1.28 -15.46 3.92
CA ASP A 132 1.09 -14.31 4.83
C ASP A 132 0.86 -14.73 6.30
N GLY A 133 0.83 -16.02 6.61
CA GLY A 133 0.62 -16.57 7.94
C GLY A 133 1.30 -17.92 8.16
N LEU A 134 1.16 -18.46 9.37
CA LEU A 134 1.65 -19.78 9.73
C LEU A 134 0.85 -20.86 8.99
N ILE A 135 1.47 -22.00 8.68
CA ILE A 135 0.82 -23.08 7.93
C ILE A 135 0.79 -24.39 8.73
N ASP A 136 -0.24 -25.20 8.48
CA ASP A 136 -0.30 -26.56 8.93
C ASP A 136 0.55 -27.50 8.04
N SER A 137 0.56 -28.79 8.39
CA SER A 137 1.28 -29.83 7.61
C SER A 137 0.78 -30.03 6.18
N ASN A 138 -0.39 -29.50 5.82
CA ASN A 138 -0.98 -29.53 4.49
C ASN A 138 -0.73 -28.23 3.70
N GLY A 139 -0.11 -27.23 4.33
CA GLY A 139 0.16 -25.92 3.74
C GLY A 139 -1.04 -24.95 3.83
N TYR A 140 -2.05 -25.26 4.65
CA TYR A 140 -3.18 -24.36 4.94
C TYR A 140 -2.77 -23.30 5.95
N VAL A 141 -3.09 -22.03 5.70
CA VAL A 141 -2.78 -20.93 6.63
C VAL A 141 -3.70 -20.98 7.83
N LEU A 142 -3.10 -21.03 9.02
CA LEU A 142 -3.78 -21.08 10.31
C LEU A 142 -4.12 -19.65 10.75
N ASN A 143 -5.41 -19.35 10.91
CA ASN A 143 -5.88 -18.00 11.23
C ASN A 143 -5.40 -17.52 12.59
N ASP A 144 -5.81 -18.22 13.66
CA ASP A 144 -5.66 -17.74 15.03
C ASP A 144 -4.19 -17.66 15.46
N GLU A 145 -3.40 -18.69 15.12
CA GLU A 145 -1.96 -18.73 15.37
C GLU A 145 -1.21 -17.64 14.62
N THR A 146 -1.68 -17.29 13.40
CA THR A 146 -1.13 -16.18 12.63
C THR A 146 -1.42 -14.85 13.30
N VAL A 147 -2.65 -14.63 13.78
CA VAL A 147 -3.04 -13.39 14.47
C VAL A 147 -2.15 -13.14 15.69
N ASP A 148 -1.80 -14.17 16.46
CA ASP A 148 -0.89 -14.05 17.61
C ASP A 148 0.51 -13.50 17.22
N ILE A 149 1.00 -13.85 16.04
CA ILE A 149 2.28 -13.31 15.52
C ILE A 149 2.11 -11.89 14.98
N LEU A 150 1.00 -11.62 14.27
CA LEU A 150 0.71 -10.28 13.75
C LEU A 150 0.59 -9.23 14.86
N ILE A 151 0.03 -9.60 16.03
CA ILE A 151 0.01 -8.74 17.23
C ILE A 151 1.43 -8.38 17.65
N LYS A 152 2.34 -9.35 17.76
CA LYS A 152 3.73 -9.11 18.14
C LYS A 152 4.44 -8.21 17.12
N GLN A 153 4.21 -8.45 15.83
CA GLN A 153 4.76 -7.64 14.75
C GLN A 153 4.28 -6.20 14.84
N ALA A 154 2.96 -5.97 14.96
CA ALA A 154 2.38 -4.63 15.07
C ALA A 154 2.90 -3.87 16.30
N LEU A 155 2.97 -4.51 17.46
CA LEU A 155 3.54 -3.92 18.67
C LEU A 155 5.01 -3.54 18.47
N SER A 156 5.83 -4.41 17.91
CA SER A 156 7.25 -4.11 17.67
C SER A 156 7.46 -2.94 16.72
N HIS A 157 6.56 -2.77 15.72
CA HIS A 157 6.57 -1.64 14.81
C HIS A 157 6.15 -0.34 15.52
N ALA A 158 5.12 -0.38 16.36
CA ALA A 158 4.67 0.75 17.17
C ALA A 158 5.77 1.18 18.18
N GLU A 159 6.43 0.24 18.85
CA GLU A 159 7.59 0.49 19.73
C GLU A 159 8.77 1.15 18.99
N ALA A 160 8.97 0.80 17.72
CA ALA A 160 9.97 1.43 16.87
C ALA A 160 9.60 2.86 16.45
N GLY A 161 8.34 3.27 16.61
CA GLY A 161 7.81 4.59 16.31
C GLY A 161 7.03 4.69 14.99
N ALA A 162 6.49 3.59 14.47
CA ALA A 162 5.60 3.63 13.32
C ALA A 162 4.33 4.45 13.64
N ASP A 163 3.95 5.34 12.74
CA ASP A 163 2.74 6.15 12.89
C ASP A 163 1.49 5.36 12.53
N ILE A 164 1.61 4.43 11.59
CA ILE A 164 0.53 3.62 11.06
C ILE A 164 1.01 2.18 10.89
N VAL A 165 0.32 1.23 11.48
CA VAL A 165 0.48 -0.19 11.18
C VAL A 165 -0.59 -0.60 10.16
N ALA A 166 -0.20 -1.37 9.12
CA ALA A 166 -1.07 -1.68 7.99
C ALA A 166 -1.18 -3.19 7.78
N PRO A 167 -2.08 -3.88 8.51
CA PRO A 167 -2.30 -5.31 8.36
C PRO A 167 -2.77 -5.66 6.95
N SER A 168 -1.98 -6.47 6.25
CA SER A 168 -2.21 -6.85 4.85
C SER A 168 -2.36 -8.36 4.64
N ASP A 169 -2.47 -9.10 5.71
CA ASP A 169 -2.50 -10.55 5.78
C ASP A 169 -3.86 -11.16 5.40
N MET A 170 -4.98 -10.50 5.71
CA MET A 170 -6.37 -10.93 5.51
C MET A 170 -6.84 -12.05 6.46
N MET A 171 -6.26 -12.16 7.66
CA MET A 171 -6.78 -13.06 8.70
C MET A 171 -8.03 -12.48 9.37
N ASP A 172 -8.97 -13.35 9.75
CA ASP A 172 -10.20 -12.94 10.45
C ASP A 172 -9.89 -12.42 11.86
N GLY A 173 -10.48 -11.31 12.27
CA GLY A 173 -10.37 -10.77 13.63
C GLY A 173 -9.04 -10.08 13.96
N ARG A 174 -8.09 -10.00 13.01
CA ARG A 174 -6.76 -9.44 13.24
C ARG A 174 -6.77 -7.95 13.60
N ILE A 175 -7.70 -7.19 13.05
CA ILE A 175 -7.77 -5.74 13.32
C ILE A 175 -8.16 -5.50 14.77
N GLY A 176 -9.18 -6.18 15.27
CA GLY A 176 -9.60 -6.08 16.68
C GLY A 176 -8.52 -6.54 17.65
N ALA A 177 -7.83 -7.63 17.32
CA ALA A 177 -6.75 -8.15 18.15
C ALA A 177 -5.55 -7.17 18.22
N ILE A 178 -5.13 -6.61 17.07
CA ILE A 178 -4.05 -5.62 17.02
C ILE A 178 -4.47 -4.32 17.71
N ARG A 179 -5.70 -3.81 17.51
CA ARG A 179 -6.20 -2.60 18.16
C ARG A 179 -6.16 -2.76 19.68
N ASN A 180 -6.69 -3.85 20.20
CA ASN A 180 -6.68 -4.12 21.63
C ASN A 180 -5.25 -4.16 22.21
N ALA A 181 -4.34 -4.84 21.53
CA ALA A 181 -2.96 -4.92 21.97
C ALA A 181 -2.23 -3.57 21.97
N LEU A 182 -2.47 -2.72 20.96
CA LEU A 182 -1.94 -1.35 20.90
C LEU A 182 -2.48 -0.49 22.06
N GLU A 183 -3.79 -0.54 22.33
CA GLU A 183 -4.41 0.19 23.45
C GLU A 183 -3.86 -0.26 24.81
N GLU A 184 -3.81 -1.56 25.06
CA GLU A 184 -3.28 -2.13 26.31
C GLU A 184 -1.80 -1.80 26.52
N SER A 185 -1.03 -1.67 25.45
CA SER A 185 0.39 -1.31 25.49
C SER A 185 0.65 0.19 25.52
N GLY A 186 -0.41 1.03 25.48
CA GLY A 186 -0.31 2.49 25.54
C GLY A 186 -0.01 3.18 24.20
N PHE A 187 -0.04 2.46 23.07
CA PHE A 187 0.14 3.02 21.72
C PHE A 187 -1.16 3.58 21.14
N ILE A 188 -1.90 4.35 21.94
CA ILE A 188 -3.23 4.88 21.64
C ILE A 188 -3.28 5.83 20.43
N HIS A 189 -2.12 6.30 19.95
CA HIS A 189 -2.02 7.19 18.78
C HIS A 189 -1.53 6.48 17.53
N THR A 190 -1.18 5.20 17.60
CA THR A 190 -0.80 4.42 16.42
C THR A 190 -2.05 4.07 15.63
N ASN A 191 -2.14 4.55 14.39
CA ASN A 191 -3.28 4.29 13.52
C ASN A 191 -3.20 2.88 12.92
N ILE A 192 -4.37 2.31 12.61
CA ILE A 192 -4.50 1.08 11.83
C ILE A 192 -5.05 1.40 10.45
N LEU A 193 -4.26 1.14 9.41
CA LEU A 193 -4.70 1.14 8.01
C LEU A 193 -4.93 -0.32 7.58
N SER A 194 -6.16 -0.79 7.67
CA SER A 194 -6.46 -2.15 7.25
C SER A 194 -6.47 -2.31 5.74
N TYR A 195 -5.77 -3.31 5.22
CA TYR A 195 -6.02 -3.82 3.86
C TYR A 195 -7.33 -4.63 3.84
N ALA A 196 -8.43 -3.94 4.08
CA ALA A 196 -9.74 -4.52 4.33
C ALA A 196 -10.35 -5.23 3.12
N ALA A 197 -9.95 -4.85 1.89
CA ALA A 197 -10.36 -5.50 0.65
C ALA A 197 -9.13 -5.80 -0.21
N LYS A 198 -8.45 -6.91 0.09
CA LYS A 198 -7.28 -7.38 -0.67
C LYS A 198 -7.65 -8.63 -1.47
N TYR A 199 -7.55 -8.54 -2.77
CA TYR A 199 -7.93 -9.57 -3.72
C TYR A 199 -6.75 -10.48 -4.10
N ALA A 200 -7.04 -11.76 -4.39
CA ALA A 200 -6.08 -12.71 -4.97
C ALA A 200 -5.81 -12.33 -6.43
N SER A 201 -4.94 -11.35 -6.64
CA SER A 201 -4.78 -10.68 -7.92
C SER A 201 -3.54 -11.14 -8.70
N SER A 202 -3.69 -11.20 -10.04
CA SER A 202 -2.57 -11.40 -10.97
C SER A 202 -1.67 -10.17 -11.11
N PHE A 203 -2.10 -8.98 -10.62
CA PHE A 203 -1.33 -7.73 -10.69
C PHE A 203 -0.20 -7.63 -9.66
N TYR A 204 0.03 -8.66 -8.83
CA TYR A 204 1.11 -8.66 -7.83
C TYR A 204 2.45 -9.22 -8.33
N GLY A 205 2.54 -9.65 -9.59
CA GLY A 205 3.76 -10.26 -10.14
C GLY A 205 5.03 -9.47 -9.85
N PRO A 206 5.14 -8.18 -10.23
CA PRO A 206 6.35 -7.39 -10.00
C PRO A 206 6.67 -7.15 -8.52
N PHE A 207 5.66 -7.10 -7.63
CA PHE A 207 5.89 -7.01 -6.19
C PHE A 207 6.59 -8.27 -5.63
N ARG A 208 6.16 -9.46 -6.09
CA ARG A 208 6.80 -10.73 -5.68
C ARG A 208 8.27 -10.79 -6.10
N ASP A 209 8.59 -10.25 -7.27
CA ASP A 209 9.97 -10.06 -7.71
C ASP A 209 10.71 -9.09 -6.80
N ALA A 210 10.10 -7.95 -6.47
CA ALA A 210 10.68 -6.91 -5.64
C ALA A 210 11.05 -7.39 -4.23
N VAL A 211 10.19 -8.20 -3.58
CA VAL A 211 10.43 -8.74 -2.22
C VAL A 211 11.15 -10.11 -2.24
N GLY A 212 11.49 -10.64 -3.42
CA GLY A 212 12.18 -11.92 -3.56
C GLY A 212 11.35 -13.13 -3.13
N SER A 213 10.01 -13.03 -3.14
CA SER A 213 9.10 -14.10 -2.71
C SER A 213 8.62 -15.00 -3.85
N SER A 214 8.93 -14.68 -5.10
CA SER A 214 8.49 -15.44 -6.27
C SER A 214 8.96 -16.90 -6.29
N GLY A 215 10.10 -17.20 -5.65
CA GLY A 215 10.63 -18.56 -5.52
C GLY A 215 10.07 -19.38 -4.36
N ASN A 216 9.55 -18.74 -3.33
CA ASN A 216 9.17 -19.40 -2.07
C ASN A 216 7.74 -19.96 -2.09
N LEU A 217 6.81 -19.32 -2.81
CA LEU A 217 5.42 -19.74 -2.89
C LEU A 217 5.21 -21.06 -3.65
N GLY A 218 6.20 -21.48 -4.48
CA GLY A 218 6.13 -22.70 -5.25
C GLY A 218 4.88 -22.77 -6.14
N LYS A 219 4.05 -23.82 -5.96
CA LYS A 219 2.77 -24.02 -6.66
C LYS A 219 1.55 -23.60 -5.83
N SER A 220 1.75 -23.12 -4.58
CA SER A 220 0.65 -22.67 -3.73
C SER A 220 0.16 -21.29 -4.13
N ASP A 221 -1.08 -20.96 -3.78
CA ASP A 221 -1.69 -19.66 -4.00
C ASP A 221 -2.16 -19.06 -2.66
N LYS A 222 -2.74 -17.87 -2.69
CA LYS A 222 -3.23 -17.14 -1.50
C LYS A 222 -4.77 -17.04 -1.49
N LYS A 223 -5.47 -17.88 -2.27
CA LYS A 223 -6.93 -17.79 -2.43
C LYS A 223 -7.73 -18.29 -1.22
N THR A 224 -7.07 -18.95 -0.27
CA THR A 224 -7.72 -19.41 0.96
C THR A 224 -7.98 -18.27 1.95
N TYR A 225 -7.35 -17.08 1.73
CA TYR A 225 -7.52 -15.92 2.60
C TYR A 225 -7.58 -14.57 1.84
N GLN A 226 -7.08 -14.46 0.62
CA GLN A 226 -7.31 -13.28 -0.22
C GLN A 226 -8.61 -13.45 -1.01
N MET A 227 -9.35 -12.36 -1.18
CA MET A 227 -10.68 -12.36 -1.80
C MET A 227 -10.67 -12.76 -3.26
N ASP A 228 -11.75 -13.39 -3.70
CA ASP A 228 -11.96 -13.70 -5.12
C ASP A 228 -12.18 -12.41 -5.94
N PRO A 229 -11.44 -12.20 -7.05
CA PRO A 229 -11.63 -11.04 -7.94
C PRO A 229 -13.05 -10.87 -8.50
N GLY A 230 -13.87 -11.91 -8.50
CA GLY A 230 -15.26 -11.87 -8.93
C GLY A 230 -16.25 -11.30 -7.91
N ASN A 231 -15.80 -11.05 -6.65
CA ASN A 231 -16.69 -10.69 -5.54
C ASN A 231 -16.59 -9.19 -5.21
N ALA A 232 -17.72 -8.49 -5.20
CA ALA A 232 -17.83 -7.10 -4.77
C ALA A 232 -18.53 -6.97 -3.40
N ASN A 233 -19.60 -7.74 -3.16
CA ASN A 233 -20.35 -7.66 -1.91
C ASN A 233 -19.56 -8.20 -0.71
N GLU A 234 -18.64 -9.12 -0.93
CA GLU A 234 -17.71 -9.62 0.08
C GLU A 234 -16.83 -8.47 0.62
N ALA A 235 -16.29 -7.62 -0.26
CA ALA A 235 -15.50 -6.45 0.12
C ALA A 235 -16.24 -5.51 1.09
N ILE A 236 -17.55 -5.31 0.90
CA ILE A 236 -18.34 -4.47 1.79
C ILE A 236 -18.43 -5.09 3.19
N ARG A 237 -18.60 -6.42 3.28
CA ARG A 237 -18.63 -7.13 4.58
C ARG A 237 -17.27 -7.11 5.28
N GLU A 238 -16.19 -7.38 4.56
CA GLU A 238 -14.82 -7.35 5.10
C GLU A 238 -14.47 -5.95 5.66
N VAL A 239 -14.78 -4.91 4.88
CA VAL A 239 -14.55 -3.53 5.31
C VAL A 239 -15.40 -3.17 6.54
N GLU A 240 -16.66 -3.61 6.61
CA GLU A 240 -17.54 -3.37 7.75
C GLU A 240 -16.99 -4.05 9.02
N LEU A 241 -16.49 -5.27 8.91
CA LEU A 241 -15.88 -5.99 10.02
C LEU A 241 -14.63 -5.25 10.52
N ASP A 242 -13.71 -4.90 9.64
CA ASP A 242 -12.48 -4.20 10.02
C ASP A 242 -12.73 -2.82 10.66
N ILE A 243 -13.74 -2.07 10.19
CA ILE A 243 -14.16 -0.81 10.81
C ILE A 243 -14.69 -1.07 12.23
N ASN A 244 -15.57 -2.07 12.40
CA ASN A 244 -16.13 -2.42 13.70
C ASN A 244 -15.07 -2.97 14.67
N GLU A 245 -14.01 -3.54 14.17
CA GLU A 245 -12.85 -4.01 14.92
C GLU A 245 -11.88 -2.88 15.30
N GLY A 246 -12.04 -1.68 14.76
CA GLY A 246 -11.25 -0.51 15.14
C GLY A 246 -10.20 -0.07 14.13
N ALA A 247 -10.37 -0.37 12.85
CA ALA A 247 -9.58 0.26 11.79
C ALA A 247 -9.86 1.76 11.70
N ASP A 248 -8.83 2.59 11.67
CA ASP A 248 -8.94 4.04 11.47
C ASP A 248 -9.13 4.39 10.00
N MET A 249 -8.55 3.60 9.12
CA MET A 249 -8.54 3.76 7.66
C MET A 249 -8.61 2.39 7.01
N VAL A 250 -9.17 2.34 5.80
CA VAL A 250 -9.25 1.11 5.01
C VAL A 250 -8.58 1.26 3.65
N MET A 251 -7.96 0.18 3.14
CA MET A 251 -7.30 0.15 1.85
C MET A 251 -7.87 -0.92 0.95
N ILE A 252 -8.12 -0.56 -0.31
CA ILE A 252 -8.50 -1.48 -1.39
C ILE A 252 -7.25 -1.82 -2.21
N LYS A 253 -6.97 -3.12 -2.40
CA LYS A 253 -5.81 -3.62 -3.14
C LYS A 253 -6.19 -4.82 -4.03
N PRO A 254 -5.95 -4.77 -5.35
CA PRO A 254 -5.41 -3.65 -6.15
C PRO A 254 -6.35 -2.45 -6.23
N GLY A 255 -5.86 -1.38 -6.88
CA GLY A 255 -6.59 -0.13 -6.97
C GLY A 255 -7.34 0.09 -8.29
N LEU A 256 -6.63 0.29 -9.41
CA LEU A 256 -7.24 0.73 -10.68
C LEU A 256 -8.30 -0.25 -11.22
N PRO A 257 -8.09 -1.58 -11.23
CA PRO A 257 -9.13 -2.53 -11.65
C PRO A 257 -10.32 -2.65 -10.69
N TYR A 258 -10.23 -2.04 -9.48
CA TYR A 258 -11.20 -2.14 -8.39
C TYR A 258 -11.73 -0.76 -7.95
N LEU A 259 -11.79 0.21 -8.89
CA LEU A 259 -12.34 1.55 -8.62
C LEU A 259 -13.83 1.51 -8.24
N ASP A 260 -14.56 0.52 -8.69
CA ASP A 260 -15.93 0.23 -8.26
C ASP A 260 -16.00 -0.11 -6.77
N ILE A 261 -15.06 -0.92 -6.28
CA ILE A 261 -14.95 -1.26 -4.85
C ILE A 261 -14.56 -0.03 -4.03
N VAL A 262 -13.56 0.76 -4.49
CA VAL A 262 -13.19 2.02 -3.84
C VAL A 262 -14.41 2.94 -3.70
N SER A 263 -15.19 3.09 -4.78
CA SER A 263 -16.38 3.94 -4.79
C SER A 263 -17.47 3.40 -3.85
N ASN A 264 -17.73 2.10 -3.89
CA ASN A 264 -18.76 1.46 -3.06
C ASN A 264 -18.41 1.59 -1.57
N VAL A 265 -17.17 1.29 -1.18
CA VAL A 265 -16.69 1.42 0.20
C VAL A 265 -16.82 2.86 0.69
N LYS A 266 -16.31 3.82 -0.11
CA LYS A 266 -16.39 5.24 0.27
C LYS A 266 -17.83 5.75 0.42
N GLN A 267 -18.72 5.35 -0.47
CA GLN A 267 -20.13 5.75 -0.42
C GLN A 267 -20.89 5.08 0.74
N THR A 268 -20.55 3.83 1.05
CA THR A 268 -21.25 3.06 2.07
C THR A 268 -20.87 3.49 3.48
N PHE A 269 -19.57 3.68 3.75
CA PHE A 269 -19.07 3.88 5.10
C PHE A 269 -18.61 5.31 5.40
N GLY A 270 -18.19 6.08 4.38
CA GLY A 270 -17.69 7.45 4.57
C GLY A 270 -16.35 7.56 5.29
N VAL A 271 -15.72 6.44 5.66
CA VAL A 271 -14.42 6.41 6.35
C VAL A 271 -13.27 6.82 5.42
N PRO A 272 -12.08 7.15 5.95
CA PRO A 272 -10.88 7.33 5.14
C PRO A 272 -10.59 6.05 4.33
N THR A 273 -10.68 6.17 3.01
CA THR A 273 -10.56 5.06 2.06
C THR A 273 -9.34 5.26 1.19
N PHE A 274 -8.36 4.37 1.28
CA PHE A 274 -7.13 4.42 0.51
C PHE A 274 -7.17 3.38 -0.60
N ALA A 275 -6.36 3.58 -1.64
CA ALA A 275 -6.22 2.62 -2.73
C ALA A 275 -4.75 2.36 -3.03
N TYR A 276 -4.41 1.12 -3.33
CA TYR A 276 -3.06 0.76 -3.74
C TYR A 276 -2.98 0.59 -5.25
N HIS A 277 -2.34 1.54 -5.92
CA HIS A 277 -1.91 1.44 -7.31
C HIS A 277 -0.70 0.49 -7.37
N VAL A 278 -0.98 -0.81 -7.55
CA VAL A 278 -0.01 -1.89 -7.32
C VAL A 278 1.05 -2.03 -8.40
N SER A 279 2.04 -2.86 -8.13
CA SER A 279 3.22 -3.07 -8.97
C SER A 279 2.92 -3.47 -10.41
N GLY A 280 1.90 -4.32 -10.64
CA GLY A 280 1.48 -4.71 -11.99
C GLY A 280 0.87 -3.57 -12.77
N GLU A 281 0.10 -2.71 -12.11
CA GLU A 281 -0.47 -1.49 -12.71
C GLU A 281 0.65 -0.50 -13.08
N TYR A 282 1.63 -0.31 -12.18
CA TYR A 282 2.83 0.47 -12.45
C TYR A 282 3.61 -0.07 -13.65
N ALA A 283 3.91 -1.36 -13.66
CA ALA A 283 4.67 -2.00 -14.72
C ALA A 283 3.97 -1.91 -16.10
N MET A 284 2.63 -2.05 -16.14
CA MET A 284 1.84 -1.88 -17.37
C MET A 284 1.98 -0.48 -17.96
N LEU A 285 1.87 0.58 -17.14
CA LEU A 285 2.02 1.96 -17.59
C LEU A 285 3.45 2.24 -18.04
N LYS A 286 4.46 1.80 -17.29
CA LYS A 286 5.87 1.92 -17.69
C LYS A 286 6.15 1.22 -19.02
N ALA A 287 5.69 -0.01 -19.20
CA ALA A 287 5.90 -0.77 -20.42
C ALA A 287 5.27 -0.09 -21.65
N ALA A 288 4.03 0.38 -21.54
CA ALA A 288 3.36 1.08 -22.63
C ALA A 288 4.02 2.44 -22.96
N SER A 289 4.48 3.15 -21.92
CA SER A 289 5.18 4.43 -22.07
C SER A 289 6.55 4.26 -22.74
N GLN A 290 7.32 3.23 -22.39
CA GLN A 290 8.61 2.91 -23.00
C GLN A 290 8.48 2.59 -24.50
N GLN A 291 7.33 2.08 -24.93
CA GLN A 291 7.02 1.83 -26.34
C GLN A 291 6.45 3.08 -27.06
N ASN A 292 6.31 4.21 -26.37
CA ASN A 292 5.67 5.44 -26.88
C ASN A 292 4.22 5.23 -27.35
N TRP A 293 3.50 4.25 -26.79
CA TRP A 293 2.09 4.04 -27.09
C TRP A 293 1.18 4.98 -26.30
N ILE A 294 1.64 5.41 -25.13
CA ILE A 294 0.99 6.41 -24.27
C ILE A 294 2.00 7.45 -23.79
N ASP A 295 1.54 8.65 -23.49
CA ASP A 295 2.33 9.65 -22.78
C ASP A 295 2.30 9.36 -21.28
N GLU A 296 3.47 9.12 -20.67
CA GLU A 296 3.58 8.69 -19.26
C GLU A 296 2.97 9.71 -18.31
N LYS A 297 3.37 10.98 -18.43
CA LYS A 297 2.92 12.05 -17.52
C LYS A 297 1.41 12.18 -17.53
N SER A 298 0.80 12.36 -18.68
CA SER A 298 -0.63 12.59 -18.81
C SER A 298 -1.44 11.37 -18.37
N THR A 299 -0.99 10.16 -18.75
CA THR A 299 -1.69 8.92 -18.41
C THR A 299 -1.62 8.61 -16.92
N VAL A 300 -0.46 8.79 -16.28
CA VAL A 300 -0.31 8.59 -14.83
C VAL A 300 -1.15 9.59 -14.04
N LEU A 301 -1.09 10.89 -14.40
CA LEU A 301 -1.90 11.91 -13.72
C LEU A 301 -3.40 11.67 -13.88
N GLU A 302 -3.85 11.23 -15.06
CA GLU A 302 -5.25 10.83 -15.28
C GLU A 302 -5.62 9.61 -14.44
N THR A 303 -4.76 8.59 -14.40
CA THR A 303 -4.96 7.38 -13.58
C THR A 303 -5.12 7.73 -12.11
N LEU A 304 -4.22 8.55 -11.55
CA LEU A 304 -4.30 8.97 -10.15
C LEU A 304 -5.55 9.83 -9.88
N LEU A 305 -5.97 10.65 -10.84
CA LEU A 305 -7.22 11.40 -10.74
C LEU A 305 -8.46 10.48 -10.79
N CYS A 306 -8.39 9.33 -11.47
CA CYS A 306 -9.46 8.33 -11.43
C CYS A 306 -9.67 7.75 -10.03
N PHE A 307 -8.61 7.52 -9.27
CA PHE A 307 -8.70 7.12 -7.86
C PHE A 307 -9.41 8.18 -7.02
N LYS A 308 -9.01 9.46 -7.17
CA LYS A 308 -9.67 10.57 -6.47
C LYS A 308 -11.15 10.67 -6.82
N ARG A 309 -11.49 10.55 -8.10
CA ARG A 309 -12.89 10.55 -8.58
C ARG A 309 -13.70 9.36 -8.04
N ALA A 310 -13.08 8.21 -7.83
CA ALA A 310 -13.70 7.05 -7.19
C ALA A 310 -13.93 7.26 -5.68
N GLY A 311 -13.25 8.25 -5.07
CA GLY A 311 -13.42 8.58 -3.65
C GLY A 311 -12.23 8.22 -2.78
N ALA A 312 -11.07 7.82 -3.35
CA ALA A 312 -9.87 7.57 -2.56
C ALA A 312 -9.37 8.87 -1.91
N ASP A 313 -9.16 8.82 -0.59
CA ASP A 313 -8.58 9.92 0.17
C ASP A 313 -7.07 9.99 -0.05
N ALA A 314 -6.39 8.84 -0.07
CA ALA A 314 -4.97 8.74 -0.41
C ALA A 314 -4.68 7.55 -1.33
N ILE A 315 -3.56 7.63 -2.03
CA ILE A 315 -3.15 6.64 -3.05
C ILE A 315 -1.71 6.21 -2.76
N LEU A 316 -1.53 4.93 -2.46
CA LEU A 316 -0.22 4.30 -2.38
C LEU A 316 0.21 3.93 -3.79
N THR A 317 1.28 4.57 -4.30
CA THR A 317 1.70 4.43 -5.69
C THR A 317 3.21 4.61 -5.87
N TYR A 318 3.80 3.78 -6.71
CA TYR A 318 5.21 3.90 -7.11
C TYR A 318 5.49 5.13 -7.99
N PHE A 319 4.46 5.74 -8.55
CA PHE A 319 4.57 7.03 -9.27
C PHE A 319 4.53 8.25 -8.34
N ALA A 320 4.48 8.10 -7.02
CA ALA A 320 4.27 9.23 -6.12
C ALA A 320 5.27 10.36 -6.32
N LYS A 321 6.58 10.06 -6.47
CA LYS A 321 7.62 11.08 -6.69
C LYS A 321 7.47 11.77 -8.04
N ASP A 322 7.25 11.01 -9.12
CA ASP A 322 7.08 11.56 -10.46
C ASP A 322 5.83 12.43 -10.53
N ALA A 323 4.69 11.92 -9.99
CA ALA A 323 3.44 12.67 -9.94
C ALA A 323 3.58 13.98 -9.14
N ALA A 324 4.24 13.93 -7.96
CA ALA A 324 4.46 15.12 -7.14
C ALA A 324 5.32 16.18 -7.87
N ARG A 325 6.37 15.76 -8.60
CA ARG A 325 7.17 16.67 -9.46
C ARG A 325 6.29 17.30 -10.55
N TRP A 326 5.52 16.48 -11.28
CA TRP A 326 4.67 16.98 -12.38
C TRP A 326 3.55 17.91 -11.90
N ILE A 327 2.99 17.68 -10.70
CA ILE A 327 1.99 18.56 -10.10
C ILE A 327 2.61 19.90 -9.71
N LYS A 328 3.83 19.89 -9.16
CA LYS A 328 4.56 21.11 -8.77
C LYS A 328 4.87 22.01 -9.96
N ASP A 329 5.13 21.41 -11.13
CA ASP A 329 5.51 22.10 -12.37
C ASP A 329 4.30 22.53 -13.22
N SER A 330 3.05 22.28 -12.77
CA SER A 330 1.79 22.58 -13.48
C SER A 330 1.10 23.80 -12.92
#